data_e9401fc9ab0ce209cb748d0b89ed17e6
#
_entry.id   e9401fc9ab0ce209cb748d0b89ed17e6
#
_cell.length_a   1.000
_cell.length_b   1.000
_cell.length_c   1.000
_cell.angle_alpha   90.00
_cell.angle_beta   90.00
_cell.angle_gamma   90.00
#
_symmetry.space_group_name_H-M   'P 1'
#
loop_
_entity.id
_entity.type
_entity.pdbx_description
1 polymer ?
#
loop_
_entity_poly.entity_id
_entity_poly.type
_entity_poly.pdbx_seq_one_letter_code
_entity_poly.pdbx_strand_id
1 'polypeptide(L)'
;MDNKSDKVTLWTRQRFESLKELEEEGTIRIKKTHLEEKFEEITDYIASLYKWFVDAAEKMVPKPEDVEFPVWCSISQENMLRPTEDEIVYVLEVDKSGIIYFDGAKWDYVLNHHYVPRDEKDELEYEKELERKGFPDSFSFMDEKTAHFYPLERKKVMDSWHRVFETDQWDIFRIQANIWEIRPEMIRDVLYSPDNANIKAYVEEYKSKYLT
;
A
#
# COMPACT_ATOMS: atom_id res chain seq x y z
N MET A 1 -26.73 -23.23 -6.69
CA MET A 1 -26.08 -21.95 -7.12
C MET A 1 -24.67 -22.02 -6.58
N ASP A 2 -23.72 -22.33 -7.45
CA ASP A 2 -22.30 -22.41 -7.06
C ASP A 2 -21.85 -21.03 -6.61
N ASN A 3 -21.63 -20.89 -5.32
CA ASN A 3 -21.00 -19.71 -4.72
C ASN A 3 -19.51 -19.79 -5.09
N LYS A 4 -19.18 -19.45 -6.35
CA LYS A 4 -17.79 -19.27 -6.76
C LYS A 4 -17.25 -18.14 -5.89
N SER A 5 -16.44 -18.50 -4.90
CA SER A 5 -15.74 -17.54 -4.05
C SER A 5 -15.07 -16.53 -4.98
N ASP A 6 -15.46 -15.27 -4.84
CA ASP A 6 -14.95 -14.17 -5.68
C ASP A 6 -13.58 -13.73 -5.15
N LYS A 7 -12.64 -14.69 -5.16
CA LYS A 7 -11.28 -14.52 -4.66
C LYS A 7 -10.33 -14.06 -5.75
N VAL A 8 -9.35 -13.29 -5.34
CA VAL A 8 -8.29 -12.72 -6.18
C VAL A 8 -6.93 -13.12 -5.64
N THR A 9 -6.01 -13.43 -6.53
CA THR A 9 -4.62 -13.68 -6.17
C THR A 9 -3.88 -12.35 -6.06
N LEU A 10 -3.19 -12.15 -4.93
CA LEU A 10 -2.34 -10.99 -4.66
C LEU A 10 -0.94 -11.46 -4.29
N TRP A 11 0.04 -10.60 -4.49
CA TRP A 11 1.44 -10.84 -4.14
C TRP A 11 1.94 -9.73 -3.23
N THR A 12 2.57 -10.09 -2.12
CA THR A 12 3.18 -9.11 -1.22
C THR A 12 4.55 -9.57 -0.75
N ARG A 13 5.54 -8.68 -0.88
CA ARG A 13 6.88 -8.92 -0.39
C ARG A 13 6.99 -8.44 1.05
N GLN A 14 7.43 -9.33 1.92
CA GLN A 14 7.58 -9.11 3.35
C GLN A 14 8.95 -9.60 3.81
N ARG A 15 9.42 -9.09 4.95
CA ARG A 15 10.63 -9.61 5.59
C ARG A 15 10.44 -11.08 5.96
N PHE A 16 11.52 -11.84 5.93
CA PHE A 16 11.48 -13.26 6.27
C PHE A 16 10.92 -13.52 7.68
N GLU A 17 11.25 -12.64 8.65
CA GLU A 17 10.78 -12.73 10.03
C GLU A 17 9.26 -12.75 10.16
N SER A 18 8.55 -12.16 9.20
CA SER A 18 7.08 -12.18 9.17
C SER A 18 6.48 -13.58 9.13
N LEU A 19 7.24 -14.57 8.66
CA LEU A 19 6.79 -15.97 8.65
C LEU A 19 6.74 -16.55 10.08
N LYS A 20 7.69 -16.16 10.92
CA LYS A 20 7.70 -16.54 12.35
C LYS A 20 6.60 -15.82 13.10
N GLU A 21 6.41 -14.53 12.83
CA GLU A 21 5.31 -13.75 13.41
C GLU A 21 3.96 -14.40 13.08
N LEU A 22 3.78 -14.86 11.85
CA LEU A 22 2.58 -15.56 11.44
C LEU A 22 2.36 -16.88 12.18
N GLU A 23 3.43 -17.66 12.44
CA GLU A 23 3.35 -18.91 13.21
C GLU A 23 3.05 -18.66 14.69
N GLU A 24 3.56 -17.57 15.27
CA GLU A 24 3.41 -17.23 16.67
C GLU A 24 2.09 -16.48 16.97
N GLU A 25 1.76 -15.48 16.16
CA GLU A 25 0.60 -14.57 16.37
C GLU A 25 -0.64 -14.99 15.55
N GLY A 26 -0.48 -15.84 14.53
CA GLY A 26 -1.55 -16.25 13.63
C GLY A 26 -1.95 -15.20 12.60
N THR A 27 -1.34 -14.02 12.61
CA THR A 27 -1.59 -12.94 11.63
C THR A 27 -0.34 -12.08 11.45
N ILE A 28 -0.18 -11.51 10.27
CA ILE A 28 0.81 -10.43 10.02
C ILE A 28 0.05 -9.12 9.89
N ARG A 29 0.42 -8.13 10.69
CA ARG A 29 -0.13 -6.78 10.71
C ARG A 29 1.00 -5.76 10.65
N ILE A 30 0.86 -4.77 9.79
CA ILE A 30 1.87 -3.73 9.66
C ILE A 30 1.70 -2.71 10.79
N LYS A 31 2.73 -2.58 11.62
CA LYS A 31 2.82 -1.66 12.77
C LYS A 31 3.77 -0.49 12.46
N LYS A 32 3.70 0.59 13.22
CA LYS A 32 4.61 1.74 13.07
C LYS A 32 6.08 1.33 13.16
N THR A 33 6.40 0.34 14.00
CA THR A 33 7.76 -0.21 14.13
C THR A 33 8.32 -0.74 12.82
N HIS A 34 7.50 -1.35 11.96
CA HIS A 34 7.93 -1.81 10.62
C HIS A 34 8.24 -0.62 9.68
N LEU A 35 7.53 0.51 9.85
CA LEU A 35 7.84 1.73 9.10
C LEU A 35 9.15 2.37 9.60
N GLU A 36 9.38 2.39 10.92
CA GLU A 36 10.60 2.90 11.53
C GLU A 36 11.84 2.17 11.02
N GLU A 37 11.78 0.84 10.93
CA GLU A 37 12.85 0.02 10.37
C GLU A 37 13.09 0.26 8.87
N LYS A 38 12.04 0.62 8.13
CA LYS A 38 12.12 0.79 6.67
C LYS A 38 12.47 2.20 6.24
N PHE A 39 11.99 3.23 6.95
CA PHE A 39 12.03 4.62 6.52
C PHE A 39 12.89 5.53 7.40
N GLU A 40 13.37 5.02 8.53
CA GLU A 40 14.30 5.72 9.43
C GLU A 40 13.85 7.17 9.73
N GLU A 41 14.65 8.16 9.33
CA GLU A 41 14.41 9.58 9.63
C GLU A 41 13.12 10.16 9.03
N ILE A 42 12.58 9.56 7.97
CA ILE A 42 11.33 10.03 7.32
C ILE A 42 10.09 9.27 7.78
N THR A 43 10.21 8.42 8.81
CA THR A 43 9.09 7.60 9.29
C THR A 43 7.85 8.40 9.62
N ASP A 44 7.96 9.49 10.38
CA ASP A 44 6.78 10.28 10.78
C ASP A 44 6.10 10.93 9.59
N TYR A 45 6.87 11.37 8.58
CA TYR A 45 6.34 11.87 7.33
C TYR A 45 5.51 10.80 6.61
N ILE A 46 6.10 9.63 6.39
CA ILE A 46 5.43 8.50 5.70
C ILE A 46 4.23 8.01 6.52
N ALA A 47 4.36 7.89 7.84
CA ALA A 47 3.27 7.45 8.71
C ALA A 47 2.07 8.41 8.65
N SER A 48 2.28 9.72 8.51
CA SER A 48 1.21 10.69 8.36
C SER A 48 0.41 10.51 7.06
N LEU A 49 1.09 10.18 5.96
CA LEU A 49 0.47 9.90 4.66
C LEU A 49 -0.25 8.55 4.67
N TYR A 50 0.36 7.54 5.28
CA TYR A 50 -0.27 6.23 5.45
C TYR A 50 -1.51 6.33 6.35
N LYS A 51 -1.47 7.15 7.41
CA LYS A 51 -2.65 7.41 8.23
C LYS A 51 -3.78 8.05 7.41
N TRP A 52 -3.48 9.04 6.57
CA TRP A 52 -4.47 9.60 5.65
C TRP A 52 -5.07 8.51 4.75
N PHE A 53 -4.23 7.62 4.20
CA PHE A 53 -4.69 6.50 3.36
C PHE A 53 -5.62 5.57 4.16
N VAL A 54 -5.23 5.20 5.38
CA VAL A 54 -6.04 4.36 6.29
C VAL A 54 -7.40 5.00 6.56
N ASP A 55 -7.42 6.30 6.96
CA ASP A 55 -8.65 7.04 7.27
C ASP A 55 -9.61 7.14 6.06
N ALA A 56 -9.08 7.09 4.84
CA ALA A 56 -9.87 7.06 3.61
C ALA A 56 -10.33 5.65 3.25
N ALA A 57 -9.43 4.67 3.32
CA ALA A 57 -9.64 3.29 2.92
C ALA A 57 -10.60 2.52 3.86
N GLU A 58 -10.58 2.79 5.17
CA GLU A 58 -11.48 2.13 6.13
C GLU A 58 -12.97 2.42 5.88
N LYS A 59 -13.28 3.49 5.15
CA LYS A 59 -14.65 3.80 4.69
C LYS A 59 -15.12 2.90 3.56
N MET A 60 -14.17 2.29 2.85
CA MET A 60 -14.42 1.38 1.72
C MET A 60 -14.45 -0.08 2.20
N VAL A 61 -13.43 -0.46 2.98
CA VAL A 61 -13.28 -1.78 3.57
C VAL A 61 -13.04 -1.60 5.07
N PRO A 62 -13.95 -2.06 5.93
CA PRO A 62 -13.83 -1.88 7.38
C PRO A 62 -12.50 -2.42 7.91
N LYS A 63 -11.79 -1.58 8.64
CA LYS A 63 -10.48 -1.90 9.22
C LYS A 63 -10.67 -2.61 10.58
N PRO A 64 -9.95 -3.72 10.87
CA PRO A 64 -9.90 -4.29 12.21
C PRO A 64 -9.29 -3.29 13.23
N GLU A 65 -9.77 -3.33 14.48
CA GLU A 65 -9.37 -2.35 15.51
C GLU A 65 -7.85 -2.31 15.75
N ASP A 66 -7.20 -3.47 15.75
CA ASP A 66 -5.78 -3.61 16.08
C ASP A 66 -4.83 -3.40 14.88
N VAL A 67 -5.35 -2.97 13.72
CA VAL A 67 -4.53 -2.72 12.52
C VAL A 67 -4.16 -1.25 12.45
N GLU A 68 -2.85 -0.96 12.33
CA GLU A 68 -2.36 0.41 12.15
C GLU A 68 -2.26 0.80 10.68
N PHE A 69 -1.65 -0.06 9.85
CA PHE A 69 -1.40 0.20 8.44
C PHE A 69 -1.75 -1.00 7.57
N PRO A 70 -2.09 -0.77 6.29
CA PRO A 70 -2.41 -1.86 5.37
C PRO A 70 -1.15 -2.58 4.88
N VAL A 71 -1.33 -3.82 4.44
CA VAL A 71 -0.36 -4.58 3.67
C VAL A 71 -0.46 -4.19 2.21
N TRP A 72 0.66 -3.81 1.59
CA TRP A 72 0.75 -3.42 0.18
C TRP A 72 0.97 -4.65 -0.70
N CYS A 73 0.14 -4.79 -1.73
CA CYS A 73 0.13 -5.95 -2.62
C CYS A 73 0.16 -5.55 -4.08
N SER A 74 0.83 -6.35 -4.90
CA SER A 74 0.68 -6.34 -6.36
C SER A 74 -0.53 -7.17 -6.77
N ILE A 75 -1.20 -6.77 -7.84
CA ILE A 75 -2.36 -7.47 -8.41
C ILE A 75 -2.01 -8.42 -9.55
N SER A 76 -0.76 -8.46 -9.94
CA SER A 76 -0.24 -9.36 -10.98
C SER A 76 1.14 -9.90 -10.64
N GLN A 77 1.44 -11.09 -11.13
CA GLN A 77 2.75 -11.70 -11.00
C GLN A 77 3.83 -10.95 -11.80
N GLU A 78 3.44 -10.31 -12.90
CA GLU A 78 4.34 -9.55 -13.77
C GLU A 78 4.88 -8.32 -13.05
N ASN A 79 4.06 -7.69 -12.20
CA ASN A 79 4.39 -6.46 -11.47
C ASN A 79 4.75 -6.69 -10.00
N MET A 80 4.80 -7.93 -9.54
CA MET A 80 5.17 -8.20 -8.16
C MET A 80 6.65 -7.87 -7.90
N LEU A 81 6.94 -7.37 -6.71
CA LEU A 81 8.31 -7.28 -6.22
C LEU A 81 8.88 -8.70 -6.03
N ARG A 82 10.09 -8.94 -6.58
CA ARG A 82 10.75 -10.24 -6.44
C ARG A 82 11.28 -10.44 -5.02
N PRO A 83 11.35 -11.68 -4.51
CA PRO A 83 12.01 -11.95 -3.25
C PRO A 83 13.49 -11.53 -3.32
N THR A 84 14.03 -11.08 -2.20
CA THR A 84 15.45 -10.72 -2.05
C THR A 84 16.15 -11.73 -1.14
N GLU A 85 17.38 -11.43 -0.74
CA GLU A 85 18.14 -12.28 0.17
C GLU A 85 17.47 -12.43 1.55
N ASP A 86 16.80 -11.34 2.02
CA ASP A 86 16.18 -11.27 3.35
C ASP A 86 14.64 -11.15 3.31
N GLU A 87 14.05 -11.13 2.10
CA GLU A 87 12.61 -10.96 1.94
C GLU A 87 12.00 -12.10 1.12
N ILE A 88 10.81 -12.50 1.52
CA ILE A 88 9.96 -13.48 0.85
C ILE A 88 8.75 -12.83 0.21
N VAL A 89 8.09 -13.53 -0.70
CA VAL A 89 6.84 -13.07 -1.31
C VAL A 89 5.73 -14.06 -0.99
N TYR A 90 4.70 -13.60 -0.30
CA TYR A 90 3.48 -14.35 -0.14
C TYR A 90 2.62 -14.25 -1.40
N VAL A 91 2.15 -15.40 -1.87
CA VAL A 91 1.08 -15.53 -2.85
C VAL A 91 -0.21 -15.75 -2.09
N LEU A 92 -1.11 -14.78 -2.14
CA LEU A 92 -2.33 -14.74 -1.34
C LEU A 92 -3.56 -14.97 -2.20
N GLU A 93 -4.56 -15.62 -1.67
CA GLU A 93 -5.91 -15.69 -2.22
C GLU A 93 -6.88 -14.99 -1.28
N VAL A 94 -7.41 -13.85 -1.70
CA VAL A 94 -8.18 -12.92 -0.87
C VAL A 94 -9.57 -12.71 -1.45
N ASP A 95 -10.60 -12.63 -0.61
CA ASP A 95 -11.94 -12.25 -1.05
C ASP A 95 -11.95 -10.80 -1.53
N LYS A 96 -12.54 -10.54 -2.70
CA LYS A 96 -12.61 -9.20 -3.29
C LYS A 96 -13.15 -8.13 -2.36
N SER A 97 -14.09 -8.48 -1.50
CA SER A 97 -14.67 -7.55 -0.53
C SER A 97 -13.69 -7.06 0.54
N GLY A 98 -12.56 -7.76 0.70
CA GLY A 98 -11.49 -7.40 1.63
C GLY A 98 -10.35 -6.60 0.98
N ILE A 99 -10.45 -6.27 -0.32
CA ILE A 99 -9.38 -5.65 -1.08
C ILE A 99 -9.68 -4.17 -1.34
N ILE A 100 -8.70 -3.33 -1.06
CA ILE A 100 -8.70 -1.90 -1.38
C ILE A 100 -7.82 -1.71 -2.60
N TYR A 101 -8.43 -1.43 -3.75
CA TYR A 101 -7.67 -1.10 -4.96
C TYR A 101 -7.35 0.39 -5.02
N PHE A 102 -6.18 0.71 -5.53
CA PHE A 102 -5.74 2.09 -5.72
C PHE A 102 -4.77 2.22 -6.90
N ASP A 103 -4.67 3.42 -7.45
CA ASP A 103 -3.71 3.76 -8.50
C ASP A 103 -2.37 4.17 -7.89
N GLY A 104 -1.34 3.33 -8.07
CA GLY A 104 0.00 3.56 -7.54
C GLY A 104 0.66 4.82 -8.12
N ALA A 105 0.41 5.16 -9.38
CA ALA A 105 0.96 6.39 -9.97
C ALA A 105 0.31 7.64 -9.36
N LYS A 106 -0.99 7.61 -9.05
CA LYS A 106 -1.64 8.69 -8.30
C LYS A 106 -1.16 8.74 -6.84
N TRP A 107 -0.81 7.58 -6.26
CA TRP A 107 -0.24 7.52 -4.92
C TRP A 107 1.12 8.23 -4.83
N ASP A 108 1.93 8.20 -5.87
CA ASP A 108 3.19 8.95 -5.93
C ASP A 108 2.99 10.47 -5.79
N TYR A 109 1.89 11.01 -6.33
CA TYR A 109 1.53 12.42 -6.08
C TYR A 109 1.27 12.69 -4.60
N VAL A 110 0.56 11.78 -3.91
CA VAL A 110 0.27 11.91 -2.46
C VAL A 110 1.56 11.85 -1.65
N LEU A 111 2.44 10.89 -1.96
CA LEU A 111 3.75 10.75 -1.30
C LEU A 111 4.62 12.01 -1.41
N ASN A 112 4.43 12.79 -2.46
CA ASN A 112 5.14 14.05 -2.70
C ASN A 112 4.31 15.30 -2.32
N HIS A 113 3.20 15.14 -1.60
CA HIS A 113 2.30 16.23 -1.23
C HIS A 113 1.74 17.02 -2.42
N HIS A 114 1.66 16.39 -3.60
CA HIS A 114 1.16 17.04 -4.79
C HIS A 114 -0.36 16.91 -4.92
N TYR A 115 -0.94 17.82 -5.67
CA TYR A 115 -2.32 17.73 -6.15
C TYR A 115 -2.43 16.56 -7.11
N VAL A 116 -3.42 15.69 -6.92
CA VAL A 116 -3.71 14.58 -7.82
C VAL A 116 -4.68 15.06 -8.91
N PRO A 117 -4.24 15.23 -10.17
CA PRO A 117 -5.12 15.71 -11.24
C PRO A 117 -6.11 14.61 -11.67
N ARG A 118 -7.26 15.04 -12.21
CA ARG A 118 -8.25 14.14 -12.84
C ARG A 118 -7.81 13.71 -14.23
N ASP A 119 -7.25 14.68 -14.96
CA ASP A 119 -6.79 14.55 -16.33
C ASP A 119 -5.75 15.65 -16.62
N GLU A 120 -5.14 15.61 -17.79
CA GLU A 120 -4.14 16.57 -18.24
C GLU A 120 -4.65 18.02 -18.24
N LYS A 121 -5.93 18.22 -18.53
CA LYS A 121 -6.53 19.55 -18.51
C LYS A 121 -6.64 20.10 -17.08
N ASP A 122 -7.08 19.29 -16.13
CA ASP A 122 -7.15 19.65 -14.70
C ASP A 122 -5.75 19.94 -14.14
N GLU A 123 -4.73 19.19 -14.57
CA GLU A 123 -3.32 19.42 -14.24
C GLU A 123 -2.84 20.80 -14.71
N LEU A 124 -3.01 21.10 -15.99
CA LEU A 124 -2.64 22.39 -16.59
C LEU A 124 -3.40 23.58 -15.95
N GLU A 125 -4.66 23.40 -15.60
CA GLU A 125 -5.45 24.43 -14.93
C GLU A 125 -4.91 24.69 -13.50
N TYR A 126 -4.51 23.61 -12.79
CA TYR A 126 -3.93 23.74 -11.46
C TYR A 126 -2.53 24.38 -11.49
N GLU A 127 -1.67 24.02 -12.43
CA GLU A 127 -0.37 24.67 -12.64
C GLU A 127 -0.50 26.17 -12.85
N LYS A 128 -1.41 26.59 -13.74
CA LYS A 128 -1.70 28.02 -13.97
C LYS A 128 -2.23 28.73 -12.73
N GLU A 129 -2.94 28.01 -11.86
CA GLU A 129 -3.39 28.57 -10.57
C GLU A 129 -2.20 28.80 -9.65
N LEU A 130 -1.28 27.86 -9.55
CA LEU A 130 -0.05 27.99 -8.78
C LEU A 130 0.81 29.16 -9.26
N GLU A 131 1.04 29.25 -10.59
CA GLU A 131 1.78 30.37 -11.18
C GLU A 131 1.17 31.73 -10.82
N ARG A 132 -0.15 31.87 -10.94
CA ARG A 132 -0.85 33.13 -10.58
C ARG A 132 -0.70 33.50 -9.12
N LYS A 133 -0.55 32.50 -8.25
CA LYS A 133 -0.35 32.67 -6.79
C LYS A 133 1.13 32.82 -6.43
N GLY A 134 2.05 32.60 -7.38
CA GLY A 134 3.49 32.69 -7.18
C GLY A 134 4.12 31.48 -6.46
N PHE A 135 3.49 30.30 -6.58
CA PHE A 135 4.00 29.04 -6.01
C PHE A 135 4.58 28.15 -7.09
N PRO A 136 5.74 27.51 -6.84
CA PRO A 136 6.34 26.56 -7.77
C PRO A 136 5.58 25.23 -7.83
N ASP A 137 5.00 24.81 -6.72
CA ASP A 137 4.28 23.55 -6.55
C ASP A 137 3.34 23.60 -5.32
N SER A 138 2.62 22.51 -5.08
CA SER A 138 1.69 22.39 -3.96
C SER A 138 2.37 22.05 -2.62
N PHE A 139 3.64 21.70 -2.60
CA PHE A 139 4.36 21.35 -1.38
C PHE A 139 4.35 22.50 -0.36
N SER A 140 4.43 23.75 -0.86
CA SER A 140 4.35 24.96 -0.01
C SER A 140 3.09 25.05 0.85
N PHE A 141 1.99 24.38 0.45
CA PHE A 141 0.75 24.34 1.23
C PHE A 141 0.72 23.21 2.25
N MET A 142 1.62 22.24 2.10
CA MET A 142 1.67 21.02 2.91
C MET A 142 2.79 21.09 3.96
N ASP A 143 3.82 21.92 3.77
CA ASP A 143 4.88 22.15 4.75
C ASP A 143 4.29 22.69 6.06
N GLU A 144 4.63 22.06 7.19
CA GLU A 144 4.09 22.42 8.53
C GLU A 144 4.31 23.88 8.90
N LYS A 145 5.40 24.50 8.42
CA LYS A 145 5.71 25.91 8.71
C LYS A 145 4.83 26.89 7.96
N THR A 146 4.33 26.51 6.80
CA THR A 146 3.60 27.42 5.89
C THR A 146 2.14 27.04 5.70
N ALA A 147 1.78 25.78 5.93
CA ALA A 147 0.44 25.24 5.68
C ALA A 147 -0.69 26.01 6.37
N HIS A 148 -0.42 26.57 7.55
CA HIS A 148 -1.42 27.34 8.32
C HIS A 148 -1.80 28.69 7.67
N PHE A 149 -0.97 29.21 6.75
CA PHE A 149 -1.30 30.40 5.97
C PHE A 149 -2.20 30.12 4.77
N TYR A 150 -2.27 28.85 4.33
CA TYR A 150 -2.94 28.42 3.09
C TYR A 150 -3.94 27.27 3.30
N PRO A 151 -4.89 27.41 4.26
CA PRO A 151 -5.77 26.28 4.63
C PRO A 151 -6.70 25.82 3.49
N LEU A 152 -7.10 26.71 2.60
CA LEU A 152 -7.97 26.38 1.46
C LEU A 152 -7.20 25.65 0.37
N GLU A 153 -5.99 26.08 0.07
CA GLU A 153 -5.09 25.45 -0.87
C GLU A 153 -4.72 24.05 -0.38
N ARG A 154 -4.32 23.91 0.89
CA ARG A 154 -4.06 22.64 1.53
C ARG A 154 -5.25 21.71 1.43
N LYS A 155 -6.44 22.20 1.76
CA LYS A 155 -7.67 21.42 1.64
C LYS A 155 -7.90 20.94 0.21
N LYS A 156 -7.71 21.80 -0.78
CA LYS A 156 -7.86 21.46 -2.20
C LYS A 156 -6.91 20.33 -2.61
N VAL A 157 -5.64 20.39 -2.19
CA VAL A 157 -4.66 19.31 -2.44
C VAL A 157 -5.11 18.01 -1.78
N MET A 158 -5.43 18.04 -0.49
CA MET A 158 -5.85 16.84 0.25
C MET A 158 -7.17 16.24 -0.26
N ASP A 159 -8.13 17.08 -0.66
CA ASP A 159 -9.38 16.60 -1.28
C ASP A 159 -9.12 15.87 -2.61
N SER A 160 -8.08 16.28 -3.37
CA SER A 160 -7.71 15.63 -4.62
C SER A 160 -7.14 14.23 -4.41
N TRP A 161 -6.54 13.95 -3.26
CA TRP A 161 -5.90 12.68 -2.95
C TRP A 161 -6.86 11.48 -2.99
N HIS A 162 -8.16 11.70 -2.72
CA HIS A 162 -9.16 10.63 -2.83
C HIS A 162 -9.23 9.99 -4.21
N ARG A 163 -8.71 10.65 -5.25
CA ARG A 163 -8.63 10.13 -6.61
C ARG A 163 -7.67 8.94 -6.76
N VAL A 164 -6.84 8.65 -5.75
CA VAL A 164 -6.02 7.43 -5.75
C VAL A 164 -6.88 6.16 -5.79
N PHE A 165 -8.11 6.23 -5.30
CA PHE A 165 -9.06 5.12 -5.32
C PHE A 165 -9.92 5.05 -6.59
N GLU A 166 -9.77 6.00 -7.52
CA GLU A 166 -10.42 5.96 -8.83
C GLU A 166 -9.58 5.09 -9.78
N THR A 167 -10.02 3.84 -9.96
CA THR A 167 -9.32 2.80 -10.73
C THR A 167 -10.02 2.48 -12.06
N ASP A 168 -10.68 3.48 -12.68
CA ASP A 168 -11.46 3.32 -13.90
C ASP A 168 -10.64 2.83 -15.09
N GLN A 169 -9.37 3.21 -15.15
CA GLN A 169 -8.39 2.71 -16.11
C GLN A 169 -7.58 1.58 -15.50
N TRP A 170 -8.07 0.35 -15.64
CA TRP A 170 -7.41 -0.82 -15.11
C TRP A 170 -6.13 -1.14 -15.86
N ASP A 171 -4.99 -0.94 -15.21
CA ASP A 171 -3.65 -1.26 -15.71
C ASP A 171 -2.90 -2.02 -14.62
N ILE A 172 -2.45 -3.23 -14.91
CA ILE A 172 -1.75 -4.11 -13.95
C ILE A 172 -0.41 -3.55 -13.46
N PHE A 173 0.18 -2.58 -14.16
CA PHE A 173 1.41 -1.91 -13.75
C PHE A 173 1.17 -0.66 -12.91
N ARG A 174 -0.06 -0.15 -12.88
CA ARG A 174 -0.45 1.03 -12.11
C ARG A 174 -1.31 0.68 -10.91
N ILE A 175 -2.30 -0.20 -11.13
CA ILE A 175 -3.22 -0.58 -10.05
C ILE A 175 -2.50 -1.51 -9.08
N GLN A 176 -2.63 -1.19 -7.82
CA GLN A 176 -2.16 -1.98 -6.68
C GLN A 176 -3.33 -2.30 -5.76
N ALA A 177 -3.07 -3.14 -4.79
CA ALA A 177 -4.06 -3.54 -3.80
C ALA A 177 -3.51 -3.38 -2.38
N ASN A 178 -4.41 -3.11 -1.44
CA ASN A 178 -4.13 -3.22 -0.02
C ASN A 178 -5.11 -4.19 0.63
N ILE A 179 -4.64 -4.87 1.66
CA ILE A 179 -5.44 -5.64 2.61
C ILE A 179 -5.04 -5.23 4.02
N TRP A 180 -5.90 -5.49 5.00
CA TRP A 180 -5.61 -5.05 6.36
C TRP A 180 -4.62 -5.94 7.11
N GLU A 181 -4.62 -7.25 6.82
CA GLU A 181 -3.77 -8.24 7.47
C GLU A 181 -3.55 -9.46 6.58
N ILE A 182 -2.50 -10.24 6.84
CA ILE A 182 -2.31 -11.57 6.23
C ILE A 182 -2.66 -12.61 7.27
N ARG A 183 -3.50 -13.58 6.90
CA ARG A 183 -3.86 -14.74 7.71
C ARG A 183 -3.42 -16.03 7.01
N PRO A 184 -3.13 -17.12 7.77
CA PRO A 184 -2.65 -18.39 7.21
C PRO A 184 -3.53 -18.92 6.08
N GLU A 185 -4.87 -18.84 6.23
CA GLU A 185 -5.82 -19.34 5.25
C GLU A 185 -5.81 -18.58 3.91
N MET A 186 -5.19 -17.41 3.86
CA MET A 186 -5.02 -16.64 2.62
C MET A 186 -3.82 -17.12 1.81
N ILE A 187 -2.83 -17.76 2.44
CA ILE A 187 -1.55 -18.09 1.80
C ILE A 187 -1.72 -19.32 0.92
N ARG A 188 -1.30 -19.19 -0.34
CA ARG A 188 -1.28 -20.28 -1.33
C ARG A 188 0.14 -20.73 -1.66
N ASP A 189 1.09 -19.81 -1.57
CA ASP A 189 2.51 -20.11 -1.75
C ASP A 189 3.37 -19.05 -1.08
N VAL A 190 4.64 -19.38 -0.85
CA VAL A 190 5.67 -18.47 -0.35
C VAL A 190 6.88 -18.59 -1.27
N LEU A 191 7.20 -17.51 -1.98
CA LEU A 191 8.36 -17.45 -2.87
C LEU A 191 9.57 -16.90 -2.12
N TYR A 192 10.75 -17.41 -2.41
CA TYR A 192 12.01 -17.00 -1.76
C TYR A 192 13.13 -16.89 -2.79
N SER A 193 14.21 -16.18 -2.45
CA SER A 193 15.44 -16.18 -3.24
C SER A 193 16.19 -17.50 -3.04
N PRO A 194 16.65 -18.16 -4.13
CA PRO A 194 17.43 -19.38 -4.01
C PRO A 194 18.81 -19.19 -3.35
N ASP A 195 19.25 -17.93 -3.24
CA ASP A 195 20.60 -17.59 -2.77
C ASP A 195 20.78 -17.75 -1.26
N ASN A 196 19.67 -17.70 -0.48
CA ASN A 196 19.67 -17.89 0.97
C ASN A 196 19.20 -19.31 1.35
N ALA A 197 20.15 -20.20 1.64
CA ALA A 197 19.86 -21.59 1.99
C ALA A 197 19.04 -21.75 3.28
N ASN A 198 19.19 -20.85 4.27
CA ASN A 198 18.48 -20.89 5.54
C ASN A 198 17.01 -20.53 5.33
N ILE A 199 16.73 -19.45 4.58
CA ILE A 199 15.37 -19.06 4.23
C ILE A 199 14.68 -20.16 3.42
N LYS A 200 15.39 -20.72 2.44
CA LYS A 200 14.90 -21.84 1.66
C LYS A 200 14.46 -23.00 2.54
N ALA A 201 15.33 -23.47 3.43
CA ALA A 201 15.02 -24.61 4.31
C ALA A 201 13.79 -24.35 5.17
N TYR A 202 13.71 -23.16 5.75
CA TYR A 202 12.57 -22.76 6.60
C TYR A 202 11.25 -22.64 5.82
N VAL A 203 11.29 -22.02 4.64
CA VAL A 203 10.09 -21.85 3.79
C VAL A 203 9.59 -23.20 3.29
N GLU A 204 10.47 -24.11 2.90
CA GLU A 204 10.07 -25.46 2.45
C GLU A 204 9.48 -26.28 3.60
N GLU A 205 10.01 -26.15 4.82
CA GLU A 205 9.41 -26.74 6.02
C GLU A 205 8.01 -26.17 6.28
N TYR A 206 7.87 -24.83 6.26
CA TYR A 206 6.57 -24.15 6.41
C TYR A 206 5.55 -24.64 5.38
N LYS A 207 5.92 -24.67 4.08
CA LYS A 207 5.04 -25.17 3.02
C LYS A 207 4.59 -26.60 3.28
N SER A 208 5.52 -27.47 3.64
CA SER A 208 5.21 -28.87 3.94
C SER A 208 4.24 -29.04 5.11
N LYS A 209 4.27 -28.13 6.08
CA LYS A 209 3.45 -28.18 7.29
C LYS A 209 2.06 -27.55 7.09
N TYR A 210 1.95 -26.48 6.30
CA TYR A 210 0.76 -25.64 6.28
C TYR A 210 0.09 -25.46 4.92
N LEU A 211 0.77 -25.77 3.80
CA LEU A 211 0.26 -25.53 2.44
C LEU A 211 -0.01 -26.81 1.61
N THR A 212 -0.08 -27.96 2.26
CA THR A 212 -0.36 -29.28 1.62
C THR A 212 -1.85 -29.53 1.42
#